data_d3dfda4a68f3dc2646ac397f9381b64d
#
_entry.id   d3dfda4a68f3dc2646ac397f9381b64d
#
_cell.length_a   1.000
_cell.length_b   1.000
_cell.length_c   1.000
_cell.angle_alpha   90.00
_cell.angle_beta   90.00
_cell.angle_gamma   90.00
#
_symmetry.space_group_name_H-M   'P 1'
#
loop_
_entity.id
_entity.type
_entity.pdbx_description
1 polymer ?
#
loop_
_entity_poly.entity_id
_entity_poly.type
_entity_poly.pdbx_seq_one_letter_code
_entity_poly.pdbx_strand_id
1 'polypeptide(L)'
;MNVQAQAQCQRLDDIVSLSPLLPVITINHPDTAVPLCEALMQGGLKVFEITLRTEYGLDAIRALRKALPDAFVGAGTVLTVEQYKQAEAAGAHFVVTPGITLPLLEYGLQAQVPLLPGIATASELMSGYQLGYRRFKFFPAEVAGGTAGLRALSGPFAGVRFCPTGGIRQNTAADYLALDNVMTVGGTWLAPEDAVATGDWARVRELARASLAEPGVWSSSTEA
;
A
#
# COMPACT_ATOMS: atom_id res chain seq x y z
N MET A 1 -14.30 -3.02 18.97
CA MET A 1 -13.98 -2.13 17.81
C MET A 1 -15.20 -1.24 17.60
N ASN A 2 -15.04 0.08 17.46
CA ASN A 2 -16.20 0.94 17.18
C ASN A 2 -16.61 0.79 15.69
N VAL A 3 -17.82 1.22 15.36
CA VAL A 3 -18.40 1.08 14.01
C VAL A 3 -17.55 1.77 12.93
N GLN A 4 -16.96 2.94 13.25
CA GLN A 4 -16.12 3.68 12.33
C GLN A 4 -14.83 2.92 11.99
N ALA A 5 -14.12 2.41 13.01
CA ALA A 5 -12.91 1.62 12.81
C ALA A 5 -13.19 0.33 12.01
N GLN A 6 -14.35 -0.28 12.21
CA GLN A 6 -14.75 -1.46 11.43
C GLN A 6 -15.00 -1.11 9.96
N ALA A 7 -15.68 0.01 9.68
CA ALA A 7 -15.90 0.49 8.33
C ALA A 7 -14.59 0.84 7.61
N GLN A 8 -13.62 1.46 8.32
CA GLN A 8 -12.28 1.73 7.79
C GLN A 8 -11.53 0.43 7.41
N CYS A 9 -11.56 -0.57 8.29
CA CYS A 9 -10.95 -1.87 8.01
C CYS A 9 -11.56 -2.53 6.77
N GLN A 10 -12.91 -2.53 6.67
CA GLN A 10 -13.59 -3.14 5.53
C GLN A 10 -13.22 -2.46 4.21
N ARG A 11 -13.21 -1.12 4.16
CA ARG A 11 -12.80 -0.39 2.95
C ARG A 11 -11.36 -0.70 2.53
N LEU A 12 -10.43 -0.83 3.49
CA LEU A 12 -9.07 -1.24 3.19
C LEU A 12 -9.03 -2.68 2.65
N ASP A 13 -9.75 -3.60 3.29
CA ASP A 13 -9.82 -5.00 2.83
C ASP A 13 -10.37 -5.09 1.40
N ASP A 14 -11.43 -4.34 1.08
CA ASP A 14 -12.01 -4.30 -0.27
C ASP A 14 -10.99 -3.82 -1.32
N ILE A 15 -10.17 -2.81 -0.97
CA ILE A 15 -9.14 -2.27 -1.88
C ILE A 15 -7.98 -3.25 -2.03
N VAL A 16 -7.39 -3.73 -0.92
CA VAL A 16 -6.18 -4.54 -0.98
C VAL A 16 -6.44 -5.97 -1.45
N SER A 17 -7.70 -6.45 -1.37
CA SER A 17 -8.08 -7.75 -1.94
C SER A 17 -7.98 -7.80 -3.46
N LEU A 18 -7.93 -6.62 -4.12
CA LEU A 18 -7.80 -6.52 -5.56
C LEU A 18 -6.40 -6.83 -6.08
N SER A 19 -5.39 -6.88 -5.20
CA SER A 19 -4.02 -7.18 -5.58
C SER A 19 -3.18 -7.68 -4.40
N PRO A 20 -2.44 -8.79 -4.53
CA PRO A 20 -1.50 -9.28 -3.53
C PRO A 20 -0.27 -8.38 -3.41
N LEU A 21 -0.01 -7.56 -4.43
CA LEU A 21 1.13 -6.65 -4.50
C LEU A 21 0.64 -5.21 -4.62
N LEU A 22 1.27 -4.33 -3.85
CA LEU A 22 1.02 -2.89 -3.83
C LEU A 22 2.27 -2.14 -4.32
N PRO A 23 2.34 -1.71 -5.59
CA PRO A 23 3.43 -0.86 -6.05
C PRO A 23 3.51 0.44 -5.24
N VAL A 24 4.70 0.70 -4.69
CA VAL A 24 5.01 1.95 -3.98
C VAL A 24 5.83 2.81 -4.91
N ILE A 25 5.23 3.90 -5.39
CA ILE A 25 5.70 4.68 -6.52
C ILE A 25 6.07 6.09 -6.08
N THR A 26 7.25 6.54 -6.45
CA THR A 26 7.65 7.95 -6.35
C THR A 26 7.67 8.57 -7.74
N ILE A 27 6.92 9.63 -7.95
CA ILE A 27 6.84 10.34 -9.22
C ILE A 27 7.86 11.48 -9.20
N ASN A 28 8.89 11.36 -10.05
CA ASN A 28 9.95 12.36 -10.19
C ASN A 28 9.72 13.31 -11.37
N HIS A 29 8.78 12.97 -12.26
CA HIS A 29 8.39 13.80 -13.39
C HIS A 29 6.87 13.64 -13.64
N PRO A 30 6.13 14.74 -13.86
CA PRO A 30 4.65 14.69 -13.93
C PRO A 30 4.12 13.80 -15.05
N ASP A 31 4.80 13.75 -16.19
CA ASP A 31 4.36 13.00 -17.37
C ASP A 31 4.53 11.48 -17.22
N THR A 32 5.22 11.01 -16.17
CA THR A 32 5.49 9.57 -15.98
C THR A 32 4.36 8.83 -15.25
N ALA A 33 3.52 9.52 -14.49
CA ALA A 33 2.53 8.90 -13.60
C ALA A 33 1.52 8.02 -14.36
N VAL A 34 0.89 8.56 -15.40
CA VAL A 34 -0.15 7.85 -16.14
C VAL A 34 0.43 6.67 -16.92
N PRO A 35 1.47 6.84 -17.79
CA PRO A 35 1.99 5.71 -18.56
C PRO A 35 2.60 4.60 -17.67
N LEU A 36 3.20 4.96 -16.53
CA LEU A 36 3.68 3.98 -15.56
C LEU A 36 2.55 3.12 -14.99
N CYS A 37 1.49 3.76 -14.49
CA CYS A 37 0.37 3.03 -13.91
C CYS A 37 -0.44 2.25 -14.96
N GLU A 38 -0.55 2.75 -16.21
CA GLU A 38 -1.11 1.99 -17.32
C GLU A 38 -0.31 0.70 -17.60
N ALA A 39 1.03 0.78 -17.61
CA ALA A 39 1.88 -0.39 -17.78
C ALA A 39 1.70 -1.41 -16.65
N LEU A 40 1.61 -0.95 -15.40
CA LEU A 40 1.34 -1.80 -14.24
C LEU A 40 -0.06 -2.44 -14.33
N MET A 41 -1.09 -1.70 -14.77
CA MET A 41 -2.44 -2.24 -14.99
C MET A 41 -2.45 -3.31 -16.10
N GLN A 42 -1.76 -3.08 -17.20
CA GLN A 42 -1.59 -4.06 -18.27
C GLN A 42 -0.84 -5.31 -17.79
N GLY A 43 -0.03 -5.18 -16.74
CA GLY A 43 0.63 -6.27 -16.03
C GLY A 43 -0.27 -7.00 -15.03
N GLY A 44 -1.50 -6.50 -14.77
CA GLY A 44 -2.49 -7.14 -13.90
C GLY A 44 -2.68 -6.45 -12.53
N LEU A 45 -1.96 -5.37 -12.22
CA LEU A 45 -2.07 -4.64 -10.96
C LEU A 45 -3.12 -3.54 -11.05
N LYS A 46 -3.91 -3.35 -9.99
CA LYS A 46 -4.99 -2.34 -9.96
C LYS A 46 -4.90 -1.36 -8.80
N VAL A 47 -4.01 -1.61 -7.83
CA VAL A 47 -3.87 -0.80 -6.61
C VAL A 47 -2.47 -0.21 -6.58
N PHE A 48 -2.35 1.10 -6.37
CA PHE A 48 -1.07 1.83 -6.40
C PHE A 48 -0.94 2.77 -5.20
N GLU A 49 0.24 2.81 -4.57
CA GLU A 49 0.61 3.81 -3.56
C GLU A 49 1.50 4.87 -4.21
N ILE A 50 0.99 6.09 -4.41
CA ILE A 50 1.76 7.23 -4.90
C ILE A 50 2.30 8.01 -3.70
N THR A 51 3.61 8.07 -3.55
CA THR A 51 4.22 8.73 -2.38
C THR A 51 4.25 10.25 -2.52
N LEU A 52 4.00 10.95 -1.41
CA LEU A 52 4.15 12.41 -1.31
C LEU A 52 5.61 12.82 -0.97
N ARG A 53 6.59 12.09 -1.52
CA ARG A 53 8.03 12.39 -1.34
C ARG A 53 8.53 13.50 -2.27
N THR A 54 7.76 13.80 -3.31
CA THR A 54 8.04 14.85 -4.29
C THR A 54 6.85 15.79 -4.39
N GLU A 55 7.06 16.95 -4.97
CA GLU A 55 6.01 17.92 -5.24
C GLU A 55 4.95 17.43 -6.24
N TYR A 56 5.28 16.43 -7.05
CA TYR A 56 4.39 15.88 -8.09
C TYR A 56 3.35 14.89 -7.57
N GLY A 57 3.47 14.42 -6.32
CA GLY A 57 2.66 13.31 -5.81
C GLY A 57 1.15 13.59 -5.85
N LEU A 58 0.70 14.76 -5.40
CA LEU A 58 -0.73 15.11 -5.40
C LEU A 58 -1.30 15.29 -6.81
N ASP A 59 -0.52 15.92 -7.70
CA ASP A 59 -0.94 16.11 -9.10
C ASP A 59 -0.97 14.80 -9.86
N ALA A 60 -0.03 13.89 -9.56
CA ALA A 60 -0.06 12.52 -10.08
C ALA A 60 -1.33 11.77 -9.65
N ILE A 61 -1.73 11.86 -8.37
CA ILE A 61 -2.98 11.25 -7.90
C ILE A 61 -4.18 11.80 -8.70
N ARG A 62 -4.29 13.14 -8.87
CA ARG A 62 -5.38 13.76 -9.67
C ARG A 62 -5.38 13.26 -11.12
N ALA A 63 -4.20 13.22 -11.76
CA ALA A 63 -4.06 12.76 -13.13
C ALA A 63 -4.48 11.29 -13.29
N LEU A 64 -4.02 10.42 -12.39
CA LEU A 64 -4.37 9.00 -12.37
C LEU A 64 -5.87 8.77 -12.15
N ARG A 65 -6.49 9.49 -11.22
CA ARG A 65 -7.92 9.42 -10.94
C ARG A 65 -8.77 9.78 -12.17
N LYS A 66 -8.29 10.71 -13.00
CA LYS A 66 -8.96 11.14 -14.24
C LYS A 66 -8.72 10.15 -15.38
N ALA A 67 -7.48 9.70 -15.56
CA ALA A 67 -7.08 8.88 -16.70
C ALA A 67 -7.41 7.40 -16.53
N LEU A 68 -7.36 6.89 -15.30
CA LEU A 68 -7.48 5.46 -14.98
C LEU A 68 -8.60 5.23 -13.95
N PRO A 69 -9.88 5.34 -14.34
CA PRO A 69 -11.00 5.26 -13.39
C PRO A 69 -11.11 3.90 -12.69
N ASP A 70 -10.60 2.83 -13.31
CA ASP A 70 -10.61 1.47 -12.75
C ASP A 70 -9.44 1.19 -11.79
N ALA A 71 -8.50 2.14 -11.64
CA ALA A 71 -7.38 2.02 -10.72
C ALA A 71 -7.74 2.53 -9.32
N PHE A 72 -7.23 1.84 -8.30
CA PHE A 72 -7.29 2.29 -6.92
C PHE A 72 -5.97 2.97 -6.54
N VAL A 73 -6.01 4.28 -6.37
CA VAL A 73 -4.82 5.11 -6.12
C VAL A 73 -4.83 5.60 -4.69
N GLY A 74 -3.81 5.26 -3.92
CA GLY A 74 -3.58 5.76 -2.56
C GLY A 74 -2.45 6.78 -2.50
N ALA A 75 -2.49 7.62 -1.47
CA ALA A 75 -1.41 8.55 -1.13
C ALA A 75 -0.50 7.93 -0.06
N GLY A 76 0.78 7.74 -0.38
CA GLY A 76 1.79 7.24 0.55
C GLY A 76 2.70 8.33 1.10
N THR A 77 3.42 8.02 2.18
CA THR A 77 4.33 8.96 2.86
C THR A 77 3.59 10.23 3.35
N VAL A 78 2.35 10.06 3.79
CA VAL A 78 1.58 11.13 4.43
C VAL A 78 2.07 11.27 5.86
N LEU A 79 2.51 12.48 6.26
CA LEU A 79 3.17 12.74 7.54
C LEU A 79 2.33 13.64 8.46
N THR A 80 1.35 14.36 7.92
CA THR A 80 0.53 15.31 8.66
C THR A 80 -0.94 15.21 8.29
N VAL A 81 -1.82 15.68 9.17
CA VAL A 81 -3.27 15.77 8.90
C VAL A 81 -3.55 16.67 7.69
N GLU A 82 -2.75 17.70 7.48
CA GLU A 82 -2.90 18.59 6.32
C GLU A 82 -2.61 17.86 5.01
N GLN A 83 -1.51 17.08 4.95
CA GLN A 83 -1.23 16.23 3.78
C GLN A 83 -2.32 15.18 3.55
N TYR A 84 -2.92 14.66 4.65
CA TYR A 84 -4.05 13.74 4.52
C TYR A 84 -5.24 14.40 3.83
N LYS A 85 -5.65 15.59 4.27
CA LYS A 85 -6.73 16.37 3.65
C LYS A 85 -6.43 16.69 2.18
N GLN A 86 -5.18 17.04 1.87
CA GLN A 86 -4.76 17.27 0.50
C GLN A 86 -4.86 16.00 -0.37
N ALA A 87 -4.52 14.83 0.18
CA ALA A 87 -4.69 13.55 -0.47
C ALA A 87 -6.16 13.22 -0.74
N GLU A 88 -7.06 13.46 0.23
CA GLU A 88 -8.51 13.33 0.06
C GLU A 88 -9.01 14.26 -1.05
N ALA A 89 -8.62 15.52 -1.04
CA ALA A 89 -8.99 16.51 -2.05
C ALA A 89 -8.42 16.17 -3.45
N ALA A 90 -7.30 15.46 -3.52
CA ALA A 90 -6.73 14.95 -4.77
C ALA A 90 -7.47 13.69 -5.29
N GLY A 91 -8.38 13.11 -4.50
CA GLY A 91 -9.18 11.95 -4.87
C GLY A 91 -8.52 10.61 -4.54
N ALA A 92 -7.59 10.56 -3.59
CA ALA A 92 -7.00 9.31 -3.12
C ALA A 92 -8.09 8.36 -2.58
N HIS A 93 -7.94 7.06 -2.85
CA HIS A 93 -8.85 6.03 -2.34
C HIS A 93 -8.47 5.52 -0.95
N PHE A 94 -7.20 5.64 -0.58
CA PHE A 94 -6.66 5.32 0.73
C PHE A 94 -5.43 6.16 1.02
N VAL A 95 -5.08 6.27 2.29
CA VAL A 95 -3.90 7.00 2.76
C VAL A 95 -2.97 6.05 3.51
N VAL A 96 -1.67 6.17 3.29
CA VAL A 96 -0.63 5.36 3.93
C VAL A 96 0.39 6.26 4.59
N THR A 97 0.69 5.97 5.85
CA THR A 97 1.73 6.68 6.62
C THR A 97 2.94 5.78 6.87
N PRO A 98 4.16 6.30 6.99
CA PRO A 98 5.34 5.50 7.34
C PRO A 98 5.39 5.11 8.82
N GLY A 99 4.67 5.83 9.66
CA GLY A 99 4.56 5.65 11.10
C GLY A 99 3.22 6.17 11.61
N ILE A 100 3.01 6.18 12.92
CA ILE A 100 1.81 6.69 13.55
C ILE A 100 2.07 7.97 14.34
N THR A 101 1.08 8.86 14.34
CA THR A 101 0.92 9.92 15.33
C THR A 101 -0.52 9.95 15.79
N LEU A 102 -0.78 10.34 17.04
CA LEU A 102 -2.14 10.38 17.57
C LEU A 102 -3.07 11.25 16.70
N PRO A 103 -2.68 12.46 16.26
CA PRO A 103 -3.53 13.28 15.39
C PRO A 103 -3.88 12.61 14.05
N LEU A 104 -2.95 11.87 13.43
CA LEU A 104 -3.23 11.13 12.19
C LEU A 104 -4.20 9.98 12.42
N LEU A 105 -4.03 9.23 13.52
CA LEU A 105 -4.94 8.13 13.87
C LEU A 105 -6.36 8.66 14.16
N GLU A 106 -6.49 9.72 14.96
CA GLU A 106 -7.79 10.32 15.30
C GLU A 106 -8.48 10.88 14.06
N TYR A 107 -7.75 11.60 13.21
CA TYR A 107 -8.30 12.11 11.96
C TYR A 107 -8.73 10.98 11.02
N GLY A 108 -7.90 9.94 10.85
CA GLY A 108 -8.18 8.80 9.97
C GLY A 108 -9.45 8.04 10.35
N LEU A 109 -9.84 7.99 11.64
CA LEU A 109 -11.11 7.38 12.05
C LEU A 109 -12.33 8.17 11.58
N GLN A 110 -12.21 9.48 11.40
CA GLN A 110 -13.30 10.37 11.00
C GLN A 110 -13.31 10.64 9.48
N ALA A 111 -12.20 10.36 8.82
CA ALA A 111 -11.99 10.65 7.40
C ALA A 111 -12.87 9.77 6.49
N GLN A 112 -13.19 10.29 5.31
CA GLN A 112 -13.90 9.54 4.28
C GLN A 112 -13.01 8.47 3.63
N VAL A 113 -11.73 8.81 3.44
CA VAL A 113 -10.71 7.95 2.85
C VAL A 113 -10.04 7.13 3.96
N PRO A 114 -9.92 5.79 3.85
CA PRO A 114 -9.35 4.96 4.91
C PRO A 114 -7.84 5.16 5.08
N LEU A 115 -7.39 5.05 6.33
CA LEU A 115 -5.98 5.11 6.72
C LEU A 115 -5.39 3.71 6.90
N LEU A 116 -4.26 3.45 6.25
CA LEU A 116 -3.35 2.35 6.52
C LEU A 116 -2.12 2.90 7.30
N PRO A 117 -2.16 2.91 8.64
CA PRO A 117 -1.10 3.50 9.44
C PRO A 117 0.14 2.59 9.49
N GLY A 118 1.34 3.20 9.39
CA GLY A 118 2.61 2.49 9.48
C GLY A 118 3.03 2.22 10.93
N ILE A 119 3.61 1.03 11.17
CA ILE A 119 4.22 0.67 12.46
C ILE A 119 5.50 -0.15 12.23
N ALA A 120 6.40 -0.13 13.20
CA ALA A 120 7.57 -1.00 13.27
C ALA A 120 7.67 -1.73 14.63
N THR A 121 6.95 -1.29 15.64
CA THR A 121 7.04 -1.81 17.02
C THR A 121 5.68 -2.22 17.58
N ALA A 122 5.70 -3.09 18.60
CA ALA A 122 4.49 -3.48 19.32
C ALA A 122 3.82 -2.28 20.03
N SER A 123 4.59 -1.32 20.53
CA SER A 123 4.04 -0.12 21.19
C SER A 123 3.25 0.77 20.25
N GLU A 124 3.77 0.98 19.03
CA GLU A 124 3.06 1.69 17.96
C GLU A 124 1.78 0.93 17.56
N LEU A 125 1.89 -0.39 17.38
CA LEU A 125 0.74 -1.23 17.08
C LEU A 125 -0.34 -1.13 18.17
N MET A 126 0.03 -1.19 19.46
CA MET A 126 -0.89 -1.02 20.59
C MET A 126 -1.63 0.31 20.54
N SER A 127 -0.94 1.41 20.19
CA SER A 127 -1.55 2.74 20.09
C SER A 127 -2.68 2.77 19.04
N GLY A 128 -2.44 2.23 17.85
CA GLY A 128 -3.47 2.12 16.81
C GLY A 128 -4.56 1.10 17.17
N TYR A 129 -4.17 -0.03 17.78
CA TYR A 129 -5.08 -1.10 18.20
C TYR A 129 -6.12 -0.61 19.21
N GLN A 130 -5.72 0.20 20.19
CA GLN A 130 -6.60 0.80 21.20
C GLN A 130 -7.67 1.69 20.56
N LEU A 131 -7.34 2.41 19.50
CA LEU A 131 -8.28 3.23 18.73
C LEU A 131 -9.17 2.42 17.79
N GLY A 132 -8.92 1.13 17.64
CA GLY A 132 -9.73 0.20 16.84
C GLY A 132 -9.14 -0.18 15.49
N TYR A 133 -7.96 0.34 15.11
CA TYR A 133 -7.28 -0.09 13.89
C TYR A 133 -6.92 -1.57 13.93
N ARG A 134 -7.03 -2.25 12.80
CA ARG A 134 -6.69 -3.67 12.63
C ARG A 134 -5.93 -3.94 11.32
N ARG A 135 -5.71 -2.91 10.51
CA ARG A 135 -4.94 -2.94 9.27
C ARG A 135 -3.80 -1.96 9.40
N PHE A 136 -2.56 -2.46 9.20
CA PHE A 136 -1.35 -1.66 9.41
C PHE A 136 -0.35 -1.92 8.28
N LYS A 137 0.39 -0.89 7.91
CA LYS A 137 1.63 -1.05 7.18
C LYS A 137 2.73 -1.45 8.16
N PHE A 138 3.48 -2.51 7.87
CA PHE A 138 4.68 -2.87 8.63
C PHE A 138 5.91 -2.33 7.89
N PHE A 139 6.55 -1.29 8.43
CA PHE A 139 7.59 -0.53 7.74
C PHE A 139 8.67 -0.01 8.70
N PRO A 140 9.96 -0.11 8.34
CA PRO A 140 10.52 -0.84 7.18
C PRO A 140 10.61 -2.35 7.44
N ALA A 141 9.94 -3.18 6.64
CA ALA A 141 9.66 -4.57 6.98
C ALA A 141 10.91 -5.41 7.24
N GLU A 142 11.88 -5.44 6.33
CA GLU A 142 13.10 -6.24 6.49
C GLU A 142 13.91 -5.82 7.73
N VAL A 143 14.08 -4.52 7.95
CA VAL A 143 14.84 -3.96 9.08
C VAL A 143 14.11 -4.19 10.41
N ALA A 144 12.78 -4.19 10.40
CA ALA A 144 11.95 -4.38 11.59
C ALA A 144 11.73 -5.86 11.96
N GLY A 145 12.46 -6.80 11.35
CA GLY A 145 12.44 -8.23 11.69
C GLY A 145 11.80 -9.13 10.65
N GLY A 146 11.36 -8.61 9.51
CA GLY A 146 10.88 -9.39 8.38
C GLY A 146 9.69 -10.28 8.72
N THR A 147 9.63 -11.45 8.10
CA THR A 147 8.56 -12.44 8.34
C THR A 147 8.57 -12.97 9.78
N ALA A 148 9.72 -13.04 10.43
CA ALA A 148 9.84 -13.45 11.83
C ALA A 148 9.18 -12.43 12.77
N GLY A 149 9.40 -11.14 12.53
CA GLY A 149 8.74 -10.05 13.27
C GLY A 149 7.21 -10.10 13.14
N LEU A 150 6.71 -10.29 11.92
CA LEU A 150 5.26 -10.42 11.66
C LEU A 150 4.64 -11.65 12.36
N ARG A 151 5.33 -12.79 12.34
CA ARG A 151 4.89 -13.98 13.08
C ARG A 151 4.83 -13.73 14.58
N ALA A 152 5.83 -13.05 15.15
CA ALA A 152 5.85 -12.72 16.57
C ALA A 152 4.67 -11.82 16.98
N LEU A 153 4.26 -10.88 16.10
CA LEU A 153 3.12 -9.99 16.36
C LEU A 153 1.76 -10.70 16.25
N SER A 154 1.65 -11.84 15.55
CA SER A 154 0.37 -12.53 15.36
C SER A 154 -0.23 -13.07 16.67
N GLY A 155 0.61 -13.52 17.59
CA GLY A 155 0.17 -14.07 18.88
C GLY A 155 -0.60 -13.04 19.74
N PRO A 156 0.03 -11.91 20.12
CA PRO A 156 -0.61 -10.93 20.99
C PRO A 156 -1.68 -10.07 20.30
N PHE A 157 -1.69 -10.00 18.95
CA PHE A 157 -2.56 -9.11 18.20
C PHE A 157 -3.48 -9.86 17.23
N ALA A 158 -4.32 -10.73 17.76
CA ALA A 158 -5.28 -11.48 16.96
C ALA A 158 -6.18 -10.58 16.11
N GLY A 159 -6.41 -10.97 14.86
CA GLY A 159 -7.25 -10.22 13.90
C GLY A 159 -6.58 -8.99 13.25
N VAL A 160 -5.34 -8.69 13.62
CA VAL A 160 -4.54 -7.67 12.92
C VAL A 160 -3.96 -8.26 11.64
N ARG A 161 -4.01 -7.48 10.55
CA ARG A 161 -3.38 -7.84 9.28
C ARG A 161 -2.46 -6.71 8.80
N PHE A 162 -1.43 -7.08 8.08
CA PHE A 162 -0.35 -6.20 7.69
C PHE A 162 -0.16 -6.08 6.18
N CYS A 163 0.32 -4.91 5.76
CA CYS A 163 0.96 -4.66 4.48
C CYS A 163 2.46 -4.42 4.73
N PRO A 164 3.30 -5.46 4.79
CA PRO A 164 4.74 -5.28 4.92
C PRO A 164 5.30 -4.55 3.69
N THR A 165 6.19 -3.58 3.97
CA THR A 165 6.81 -2.73 2.95
C THR A 165 8.23 -2.36 3.39
N GLY A 166 9.17 -2.32 2.45
CA GLY A 166 10.55 -1.89 2.70
C GLY A 166 11.55 -3.04 2.78
N GLY A 167 12.45 -3.08 1.80
CA GLY A 167 13.46 -4.11 1.62
C GLY A 167 12.98 -5.39 0.93
N ILE A 168 11.69 -5.57 0.77
CA ILE A 168 11.09 -6.74 0.12
C ILE A 168 11.37 -6.69 -1.39
N ARG A 169 11.66 -7.85 -1.96
CA ARG A 169 12.00 -8.05 -3.38
C ARG A 169 11.02 -9.04 -4.02
N GLN A 170 11.03 -9.12 -5.34
CA GLN A 170 10.21 -10.07 -6.08
C GLN A 170 10.31 -11.48 -5.53
N ASN A 171 11.53 -12.00 -5.35
CA ASN A 171 11.81 -13.36 -4.89
C ASN A 171 11.55 -13.62 -3.39
N THR A 172 11.22 -12.59 -2.59
CA THR A 172 10.90 -12.72 -1.17
C THR A 172 9.44 -12.38 -0.87
N ALA A 173 8.70 -11.83 -1.82
CA ALA A 173 7.31 -11.41 -1.62
C ALA A 173 6.40 -12.59 -1.23
N ALA A 174 6.59 -13.76 -1.83
CA ALA A 174 5.82 -14.96 -1.53
C ALA A 174 5.97 -15.42 -0.07
N ASP A 175 7.14 -15.28 0.54
CA ASP A 175 7.38 -15.63 1.94
C ASP A 175 6.55 -14.78 2.91
N TYR A 176 6.32 -13.52 2.54
CA TYR A 176 5.43 -12.63 3.30
C TYR A 176 3.96 -12.98 3.08
N LEU A 177 3.56 -13.21 1.84
CA LEU A 177 2.17 -13.54 1.49
C LEU A 177 1.71 -14.89 2.04
N ALA A 178 2.66 -15.79 2.34
CA ALA A 178 2.37 -17.06 3.02
C ALA A 178 1.97 -16.90 4.50
N LEU A 179 2.03 -15.70 5.07
CA LEU A 179 1.63 -15.44 6.45
C LEU A 179 0.14 -15.06 6.53
N ASP A 180 -0.63 -15.73 7.39
CA ASP A 180 -2.07 -15.48 7.57
C ASP A 180 -2.40 -14.03 7.97
N ASN A 181 -1.45 -13.36 8.63
CA ASN A 181 -1.59 -11.97 9.05
C ASN A 181 -1.07 -10.94 8.02
N VAL A 182 -0.77 -11.36 6.79
CA VAL A 182 -0.42 -10.47 5.67
C VAL A 182 -1.59 -10.39 4.70
N MET A 183 -1.92 -9.19 4.25
CA MET A 183 -3.04 -8.96 3.33
C MET A 183 -2.57 -8.58 1.91
N THR A 184 -1.44 -7.91 1.80
CA THR A 184 -0.78 -7.50 0.56
C THR A 184 0.66 -7.12 0.88
N VAL A 185 1.54 -7.07 -0.10
CA VAL A 185 2.97 -6.71 0.06
C VAL A 185 3.28 -5.44 -0.72
N GLY A 186 3.79 -4.42 -0.03
CA GLY A 186 4.24 -3.17 -0.64
C GLY A 186 5.66 -3.28 -1.20
N GLY A 187 5.86 -2.90 -2.46
CA GLY A 187 7.17 -3.00 -3.07
C GLY A 187 7.49 -1.95 -4.13
N THR A 188 8.77 -1.57 -4.19
CA THR A 188 9.28 -0.60 -5.18
C THR A 188 9.87 -1.28 -6.42
N TRP A 189 10.16 -2.59 -6.39
CA TRP A 189 10.76 -3.32 -7.50
C TRP A 189 9.86 -3.37 -8.75
N LEU A 190 8.54 -3.17 -8.58
CA LEU A 190 7.54 -3.16 -9.65
C LEU A 190 7.66 -1.93 -10.57
N ALA A 191 8.32 -0.87 -10.10
CA ALA A 191 8.58 0.35 -10.85
C ALA A 191 10.06 0.73 -10.71
N PRO A 192 11.00 -0.01 -11.33
CA PRO A 192 12.43 0.27 -11.23
C PRO A 192 12.76 1.65 -11.76
N GLU A 193 13.57 2.39 -11.03
CA GLU A 193 13.88 3.79 -11.32
C GLU A 193 14.49 3.99 -12.72
N ASP A 194 15.36 3.08 -13.14
CA ASP A 194 15.98 3.09 -14.47
C ASP A 194 14.97 2.88 -15.61
N ALA A 195 14.01 1.96 -15.42
CA ALA A 195 12.94 1.73 -16.40
C ALA A 195 11.98 2.92 -16.49
N VAL A 196 11.63 3.52 -15.34
CA VAL A 196 10.78 4.71 -15.29
C VAL A 196 11.47 5.90 -15.95
N ALA A 197 12.75 6.13 -15.66
CA ALA A 197 13.53 7.24 -16.21
C ALA A 197 13.68 7.16 -17.75
N THR A 198 13.72 5.96 -18.31
CA THR A 198 13.84 5.74 -19.77
C THR A 198 12.50 5.53 -20.47
N GLY A 199 11.39 5.46 -19.72
CA GLY A 199 10.07 5.17 -20.28
C GLY A 199 9.92 3.74 -20.79
N ASP A 200 10.67 2.78 -20.23
CA ASP A 200 10.58 1.35 -20.59
C ASP A 200 9.35 0.70 -19.94
N TRP A 201 8.18 1.10 -20.45
CA TRP A 201 6.89 0.63 -19.96
C TRP A 201 6.66 -0.86 -20.26
N ALA A 202 7.31 -1.38 -21.29
CA ALA A 202 7.26 -2.82 -21.62
C ALA A 202 7.90 -3.64 -20.50
N ARG A 203 9.05 -3.21 -20.00
CA ARG A 203 9.72 -3.85 -18.85
C ARG A 203 8.89 -3.76 -17.57
N VAL A 204 8.29 -2.59 -17.29
CA VAL A 204 7.41 -2.40 -16.13
C VAL A 204 6.22 -3.38 -16.16
N ARG A 205 5.55 -3.47 -17.30
CA ARG A 205 4.43 -4.41 -17.51
C ARG A 205 4.85 -5.86 -17.30
N GLU A 206 5.99 -6.26 -17.85
CA GLU A 206 6.49 -7.64 -17.72
C GLU A 206 6.90 -7.95 -16.27
N LEU A 207 7.54 -7.02 -15.55
CA LEU A 207 7.83 -7.18 -14.14
C LEU A 207 6.57 -7.36 -13.28
N ALA A 208 5.52 -6.59 -13.55
CA ALA A 208 4.26 -6.73 -12.84
C ALA A 208 3.65 -8.12 -13.10
N ARG A 209 3.60 -8.54 -14.37
CA ARG A 209 3.08 -9.86 -14.76
C ARG A 209 3.89 -11.01 -14.15
N ALA A 210 5.22 -10.95 -14.25
CA ALA A 210 6.11 -11.94 -13.69
C ALA A 210 5.98 -12.03 -12.17
N SER A 211 5.89 -10.87 -11.48
CA SER A 211 5.72 -10.84 -10.03
C SER A 211 4.39 -11.45 -9.57
N LEU A 212 3.31 -11.28 -10.32
CA LEU A 212 2.01 -11.90 -10.02
C LEU A 212 2.01 -13.41 -10.33
N ALA A 213 2.80 -13.84 -11.30
CA ALA A 213 2.92 -15.25 -11.69
C ALA A 213 3.83 -16.08 -10.78
N GLU A 214 4.60 -15.45 -9.89
CA GLU A 214 5.45 -16.16 -8.94
C GLU A 214 4.62 -17.10 -8.04
N PRO A 215 5.06 -18.36 -7.84
CA PRO A 215 4.38 -19.30 -6.97
C PRO A 215 4.16 -18.73 -5.55
N GLY A 216 2.93 -18.80 -5.06
CA GLY A 216 2.55 -18.29 -3.73
C GLY A 216 2.24 -16.80 -3.67
N VAL A 217 2.37 -16.06 -4.77
CA VAL A 217 1.98 -14.63 -4.82
C VAL A 217 0.49 -14.48 -5.15
N TRP A 218 0.00 -15.14 -6.19
CA TRP A 218 -1.41 -15.09 -6.56
C TRP A 218 -1.92 -16.49 -6.92
N SER A 219 -2.85 -17.00 -6.14
CA SER A 219 -3.72 -18.06 -6.59
C SER A 219 -5.01 -17.40 -7.08
N SER A 220 -5.19 -17.28 -8.38
CA SER A 220 -6.49 -16.90 -8.92
C SER A 220 -7.49 -17.99 -8.54
N SER A 221 -8.25 -17.77 -7.48
CA SER A 221 -9.48 -18.49 -7.22
C SER A 221 -10.53 -18.02 -8.25
N THR A 222 -10.29 -18.37 -9.50
CA THR A 222 -11.25 -18.19 -10.60
C THR A 222 -11.37 -19.51 -11.31
N GLU A 223 -11.91 -20.50 -10.59
CA GLU A 223 -12.59 -21.67 -11.15
C GLU A 223 -13.73 -22.02 -10.19
N ALA A 224 -14.90 -21.45 -10.41
CA ALA A 224 -16.21 -22.04 -10.14
C ALA A 224 -17.30 -21.15 -10.77
#